data_96da6d0b8c79d0d9d7172441dba491fa
#
_entry.id   96da6d0b8c79d0d9d7172441dba491fa
#
_cell.length_a   1.000
_cell.length_b   1.000
_cell.length_c   1.000
_cell.angle_alpha   90.00
_cell.angle_beta   90.00
_cell.angle_gamma   90.00
#
_symmetry.space_group_name_H-M   'P 1'
#
loop_
_entity.id
_entity.type
_entity.pdbx_description
1 polymer ?
#
loop_
_entity_poly.entity_id
_entity_poly.type
_entity_poly.pdbx_seq_one_letter_code
_entity_poly.pdbx_strand_id
1 'polypeptide(L)'
;MSLSHEYRDRVYIRKDILLKLTEFGELNQTNLLSYCGLNLMKHKDILESLERKGFIQRIEIPWGNKKVIKYSVTEKGRQLCKMVLEPYEEIFPRSEKKDHEQS
;
A
#
# COMPACT_ATOMS: atom_id res chain seq x y z
N MET A 1 -3.58 -15.41 18.43
CA MET A 1 -4.65 -15.04 17.72
C MET A 1 -4.41 -14.59 16.35
N SER A 2 -4.53 -15.52 15.49
CA SER A 2 -4.26 -15.23 14.11
C SER A 2 -5.30 -14.31 13.53
N LEU A 3 -6.50 -14.36 14.03
CA LEU A 3 -7.52 -13.47 13.49
C LEU A 3 -7.23 -12.03 13.74
N SER A 4 -6.83 -11.69 14.95
CA SER A 4 -6.55 -10.31 15.20
C SER A 4 -5.32 -9.88 14.45
N HIS A 5 -4.42 -10.80 14.20
CA HIS A 5 -3.26 -10.48 13.40
C HIS A 5 -3.67 -10.07 12.00
N GLU A 6 -4.62 -10.77 11.40
CA GLU A 6 -5.06 -10.42 10.08
C GLU A 6 -5.80 -9.10 10.03
N TYR A 7 -6.64 -8.84 11.01
CA TYR A 7 -7.35 -7.58 11.02
C TYR A 7 -6.39 -6.42 11.14
N ARG A 8 -5.43 -6.56 12.02
CA ARG A 8 -4.46 -5.52 12.18
C ARG A 8 -3.74 -5.25 10.87
N ASP A 9 -3.41 -6.33 10.16
CA ASP A 9 -2.65 -6.20 8.94
C ASP A 9 -3.42 -5.50 7.85
N ARG A 10 -4.73 -5.62 7.81
CA ARG A 10 -5.48 -4.97 6.76
C ARG A 10 -5.34 -3.46 6.81
N VAL A 11 -5.29 -2.90 7.98
CA VAL A 11 -5.07 -1.46 8.11
C VAL A 11 -3.67 -1.10 7.64
N TYR A 12 -2.69 -1.85 8.11
CA TYR A 12 -1.30 -1.54 7.78
C TYR A 12 -0.99 -1.83 6.32
N ILE A 13 -1.68 -2.80 5.72
CA ILE A 13 -1.49 -3.05 4.30
C ILE A 13 -1.91 -1.84 3.49
N ARG A 14 -3.06 -1.26 3.80
CA ARG A 14 -3.50 -0.07 3.09
C ARG A 14 -2.53 1.07 3.29
N LYS A 15 -2.06 1.23 4.50
CA LYS A 15 -1.10 2.27 4.80
C LYS A 15 0.19 2.07 4.02
N ASP A 16 0.70 0.83 4.01
CA ASP A 16 1.94 0.55 3.31
C ASP A 16 1.82 0.83 1.82
N ILE A 17 0.71 0.44 1.22
CA ILE A 17 0.51 0.69 -0.19
C ILE A 17 0.56 2.18 -0.48
N LEU A 18 -0.17 2.97 0.29
CA LEU A 18 -0.22 4.39 0.06
C LEU A 18 1.10 5.07 0.33
N LEU A 19 1.79 4.67 1.36
CA LEU A 19 3.08 5.28 1.68
C LEU A 19 4.13 4.92 0.64
N LYS A 20 4.14 3.68 0.18
CA LYS A 20 5.09 3.30 -0.85
C LYS A 20 4.82 4.03 -2.16
N LEU A 21 3.57 4.15 -2.53
CA LEU A 21 3.26 4.87 -3.75
C LEU A 21 3.57 6.36 -3.61
N THR A 22 3.38 6.91 -2.43
CA THR A 22 3.75 8.31 -2.21
C THR A 22 5.26 8.48 -2.31
N GLU A 23 5.98 7.52 -1.78
CA GLU A 23 7.44 7.59 -1.78
C GLU A 23 8.00 7.50 -3.20
N PHE A 24 7.50 6.58 -4.00
CA PHE A 24 8.03 6.35 -5.34
C PHE A 24 7.27 7.07 -6.43
N GLY A 25 6.08 7.55 -6.14
CA GLY A 25 5.22 8.20 -7.12
C GLY A 25 4.38 7.19 -7.89
N GLU A 26 5.03 6.18 -8.40
CA GLU A 26 4.37 5.21 -9.25
C GLU A 26 5.17 3.91 -9.20
N LEU A 27 4.48 2.78 -9.14
CA LEU A 27 5.13 1.48 -9.11
C LEU A 27 4.33 0.51 -9.96
N ASN A 28 5.03 -0.39 -10.65
CA ASN A 28 4.29 -1.45 -11.30
C ASN A 28 3.78 -2.42 -10.25
N GLN A 29 2.80 -3.23 -10.65
CA GLN A 29 2.12 -4.09 -9.71
C GLN A 29 3.06 -5.06 -9.02
N THR A 30 3.97 -5.65 -9.78
CA THR A 30 4.90 -6.61 -9.22
C THR A 30 5.77 -5.99 -8.13
N ASN A 31 6.29 -4.80 -8.40
CA ASN A 31 7.14 -4.14 -7.42
C ASN A 31 6.34 -3.69 -6.21
N LEU A 32 5.14 -3.18 -6.42
CA LEU A 32 4.32 -2.75 -5.31
C LEU A 32 4.01 -3.92 -4.38
N LEU A 33 3.62 -5.05 -4.96
CA LEU A 33 3.33 -6.22 -4.15
C LEU A 33 4.57 -6.69 -3.41
N SER A 34 5.72 -6.65 -4.07
CA SER A 34 6.95 -7.09 -3.46
C SER A 34 7.35 -6.18 -2.30
N TYR A 35 7.32 -4.88 -2.52
CA TYR A 35 7.73 -3.94 -1.48
C TYR A 35 6.81 -4.01 -0.26
N CYS A 36 5.55 -4.28 -0.47
CA CYS A 36 4.60 -4.32 0.64
C CYS A 36 4.38 -5.73 1.18
N GLY A 37 5.06 -6.72 0.60
CA GLY A 37 4.90 -8.09 1.06
C GLY A 37 3.52 -8.64 0.82
N LEU A 38 2.94 -8.35 -0.33
CA LEU A 38 1.57 -8.72 -0.60
C LEU A 38 1.47 -9.83 -1.62
N ASN A 39 0.34 -10.51 -1.58
CA ASN A 39 -0.02 -11.54 -2.54
C ASN A 39 -1.23 -11.05 -3.30
N LEU A 40 -1.17 -11.04 -4.62
CA LEU A 40 -2.25 -10.47 -5.40
C LEU A 40 -3.57 -11.19 -5.18
N MET A 41 -3.55 -12.51 -5.12
CA MET A 41 -4.79 -13.23 -4.93
C MET A 41 -5.45 -12.91 -3.60
N LYS A 42 -4.64 -12.69 -2.60
CA LYS A 42 -5.15 -12.45 -1.27
C LYS A 42 -5.53 -10.99 -1.05
N HIS A 43 -4.82 -10.08 -1.70
CA HIS A 43 -4.97 -8.67 -1.39
C HIS A 43 -5.53 -7.85 -2.53
N LYS A 44 -6.01 -8.50 -3.58
CA LYS A 44 -6.55 -7.80 -4.73
C LYS A 44 -7.71 -6.89 -4.34
N ASP A 45 -8.54 -7.35 -3.43
CA ASP A 45 -9.69 -6.56 -3.02
C ASP A 45 -9.27 -5.26 -2.33
N ILE A 46 -8.15 -5.27 -1.65
CA ILE A 46 -7.66 -4.05 -1.00
C ILE A 46 -7.25 -3.04 -2.06
N LEU A 47 -6.51 -3.50 -3.07
CA LEU A 47 -6.11 -2.61 -4.16
C LEU A 47 -7.32 -2.05 -4.89
N GLU A 48 -8.30 -2.90 -5.16
CA GLU A 48 -9.49 -2.45 -5.85
C GLU A 48 -10.29 -1.45 -5.01
N SER A 49 -10.32 -1.67 -3.72
CA SER A 49 -11.03 -0.77 -2.83
C SER A 49 -10.36 0.60 -2.82
N LEU A 50 -9.04 0.63 -2.73
CA LEU A 50 -8.32 1.90 -2.74
C LEU A 50 -8.52 2.65 -4.05
N GLU A 51 -8.53 1.91 -5.15
CA GLU A 51 -8.75 2.52 -6.45
C GLU A 51 -10.16 3.08 -6.54
N ARG A 52 -11.15 2.31 -6.12
CA ARG A 52 -12.54 2.71 -6.18
C ARG A 52 -12.81 3.95 -5.34
N LYS A 53 -12.11 4.06 -4.23
CA LYS A 53 -12.27 5.21 -3.35
C LYS A 53 -11.45 6.41 -3.80
N GLY A 54 -10.67 6.27 -4.85
CA GLY A 54 -9.95 7.39 -5.41
C GLY A 54 -8.63 7.70 -4.76
N PHE A 55 -8.09 6.79 -3.97
CA PHE A 55 -6.80 7.02 -3.33
C PHE A 55 -5.63 6.61 -4.20
N ILE A 56 -5.84 5.64 -5.08
CA ILE A 56 -4.80 5.22 -6.01
C ILE A 56 -5.43 5.11 -7.39
N GLN A 57 -4.57 5.07 -8.39
CA GLN A 57 -4.97 4.98 -9.77
C GLN A 57 -4.27 3.78 -10.40
N ARG A 58 -5.03 2.98 -11.12
CA ARG A 58 -4.49 1.80 -11.79
C ARG A 58 -4.34 2.14 -13.26
N ILE A 59 -3.17 1.88 -13.79
CA ILE A 59 -2.84 2.22 -15.17
C ILE A 59 -2.40 0.95 -15.87
N GLU A 60 -2.99 0.68 -17.03
CA GLU A 60 -2.59 -0.45 -17.85
C GLU A 60 -1.82 0.05 -19.04
N ILE A 61 -0.65 -0.49 -19.27
CA ILE A 61 0.22 -0.08 -20.36
C ILE A 61 0.47 -1.30 -21.24
N PRO A 62 0.21 -1.20 -22.54
CA PRO A 62 0.51 -2.32 -23.43
C PRO A 62 2.01 -2.57 -23.50
N TRP A 63 2.38 -3.82 -23.53
CA TRP A 63 3.78 -4.17 -23.62
C TRP A 63 3.88 -5.42 -24.47
N GLY A 64 3.99 -5.22 -25.80
CA GLY A 64 3.96 -6.33 -26.72
C GLY A 64 2.63 -7.03 -26.66
N ASN A 65 2.62 -8.31 -26.39
CA ASN A 65 1.40 -9.07 -26.23
C ASN A 65 0.86 -9.06 -24.85
N LYS A 66 1.51 -8.34 -23.95
CA LYS A 66 1.13 -8.33 -22.55
C LYS A 66 0.76 -6.95 -22.12
N LYS A 67 0.28 -6.85 -20.91
CA LYS A 67 0.00 -5.56 -20.29
C LYS A 67 0.80 -5.43 -19.02
N VAL A 68 1.30 -4.24 -18.77
CA VAL A 68 1.96 -3.92 -17.51
C VAL A 68 0.99 -3.10 -16.70
N ILE A 69 0.75 -3.52 -15.48
CA ILE A 69 -0.14 -2.83 -14.57
C ILE A 69 0.71 -1.96 -13.65
N LYS A 70 0.39 -0.68 -13.59
CA LYS A 70 1.06 0.24 -12.69
C LYS A 70 0.05 0.89 -11.79
N TYR A 71 0.51 1.33 -10.63
CA TYR A 71 -0.31 2.07 -9.70
C TYR A 71 0.39 3.36 -9.34
N SER A 72 -0.39 4.41 -9.16
CA SER A 72 0.14 5.67 -8.66
C SER A 72 -0.81 6.20 -7.59
N VAL A 73 -0.28 7.02 -6.70
CA VAL A 73 -1.11 7.62 -5.67
C VAL A 73 -1.73 8.88 -6.24
N THR A 74 -2.99 9.13 -5.88
CA THR A 74 -3.66 10.35 -6.29
C THR A 74 -3.40 11.44 -5.26
N GLU A 75 -3.83 12.65 -5.58
CA GLU A 75 -3.72 13.74 -4.62
C GLU A 75 -4.50 13.41 -3.35
N LYS A 76 -5.67 12.82 -3.51
CA LYS A 76 -6.46 12.39 -2.37
C LYS A 76 -5.69 11.39 -1.52
N GLY A 77 -5.00 10.46 -2.16
CA GLY A 77 -4.20 9.50 -1.44
C GLY A 77 -3.04 10.13 -0.71
N ARG A 78 -2.39 11.12 -1.35
CA ARG A 78 -1.30 11.81 -0.69
C ARG A 78 -1.77 12.55 0.54
N GLN A 79 -2.92 13.18 0.44
CA GLN A 79 -3.46 13.90 1.58
C GLN A 79 -3.81 12.96 2.72
N LEU A 80 -4.36 11.80 2.39
CA LEU A 80 -4.65 10.82 3.42
C LEU A 80 -3.38 10.38 4.13
N CYS A 81 -2.30 10.16 3.38
CA CYS A 81 -1.05 9.78 3.98
C CYS A 81 -0.56 10.85 4.94
N LYS A 82 -0.61 12.09 4.50
CA LYS A 82 -0.04 13.15 5.29
C LYS A 82 -0.86 13.47 6.51
N MET A 83 -2.18 13.46 6.38
CA MET A 83 -3.03 13.94 7.44
C MET A 83 -3.50 12.86 8.38
N VAL A 84 -3.43 11.63 7.96
CA VAL A 84 -3.96 10.54 8.77
C VAL A 84 -2.94 9.44 8.99
N LEU A 85 -2.37 8.92 7.91
CA LEU A 85 -1.58 7.70 8.05
C LEU A 85 -0.25 7.95 8.72
N GLU A 86 0.41 9.05 8.41
CA GLU A 86 1.68 9.33 9.06
C GLU A 86 1.50 9.61 10.55
N PRO A 87 0.55 10.44 10.95
CA PRO A 87 0.30 10.59 12.39
C PRO A 87 -0.14 9.31 13.06
N TYR A 88 -0.93 8.50 12.35
CA TYR A 88 -1.36 7.23 12.90
C TYR A 88 -0.15 6.34 13.16
N GLU A 89 0.79 6.34 12.24
CA GLU A 89 1.98 5.53 12.39
C GLU A 89 2.80 5.97 13.58
N GLU A 90 2.85 7.25 13.85
CA GLU A 90 3.59 7.75 14.99
C GLU A 90 3.00 7.27 16.31
N ILE A 91 1.69 7.25 16.38
CA ILE A 91 1.02 6.86 17.61
C ILE A 91 0.94 5.35 17.76
N PHE A 92 0.68 4.67 16.66
CA PHE A 92 0.52 3.22 16.65
C PHE A 92 1.50 2.61 15.67
N PRO A 93 2.79 2.56 16.00
CA PRO A 93 3.78 2.00 15.07
C PRO A 93 3.47 0.53 14.80
N ARG A 94 3.54 0.18 13.54
CA ARG A 94 3.21 -1.16 13.15
C ARG A 94 4.20 -2.17 13.67
N SER A 95 5.46 -1.82 13.58
CA SER A 95 6.50 -2.79 13.85
C SER A 95 7.46 -2.25 14.86
N GLU A 96 7.39 -2.78 16.05
CA GLU A 96 8.35 -2.40 17.05
C GLU A 96 9.66 -3.07 16.84
N LYS A 97 9.68 -4.07 16.02
CA LYS A 97 10.93 -4.71 15.71
C LYS A 97 11.90 -3.78 15.08
N LYS A 98 11.40 -2.82 14.32
CA LYS A 98 12.28 -1.87 13.72
C LYS A 98 13.03 -1.09 14.75
N ASP A 99 12.38 -0.78 15.81
CA ASP A 99 13.05 -0.05 16.86
C ASP A 99 14.16 -0.85 17.45
N HIS A 100 13.93 -2.13 17.61
CA HIS A 100 14.97 -2.98 18.12
C HIS A 100 16.17 -2.98 17.23
N GLU A 101 15.92 -3.05 15.95
CA GLU A 101 17.01 -3.15 15.03
C GLU A 101 17.86 -1.93 15.05
N GLN A 102 17.21 -0.82 15.26
CA GLN A 102 17.96 0.39 15.28
C GLN A 102 18.76 0.54 16.52
N SER A 103 18.35 -0.10 17.54
CA SER A 103 19.09 -0.06 18.76
C SER A 103 20.28 -0.94 18.68
#